data_aff259fe754923c2e67a4c93064abc7b
#
_entry.id   aff259fe754923c2e67a4c93064abc7b
#
_cell.length_a   1.000
_cell.length_b   1.000
_cell.length_c   1.000
_cell.angle_alpha   90.00
_cell.angle_beta   90.00
_cell.angle_gamma   90.00
#
_symmetry.space_group_name_H-M   'P 1'
#
loop_
_entity.id
_entity.type
_entity.pdbx_description
1 polymer ?
#
loop_
_entity_poly.entity_id
_entity_poly.type
_entity_poly.pdbx_seq_one_letter_code
_entity_poly.pdbx_strand_id
1 'polypeptide(L)'
;PLQWKLYDKLKEKSKDIYLAGDDDQAIFAWAGADVNRFINEPAKEKVLHKSRRISKAIQEQSQMCIENIVGNRKEKKYYPRDYEGYCEEIANLDQIDLTEGKWLILTRTVSRLLKIEKELIKKNLYFESNRGKSVRVRAYNAIKKYELLQQDIKLEEKDIKDIKEFTGEKFNLKKDWYESFQNMEQEDKDYLLGLIEAGEDLSKPA
;
A
#
# COMPACT_ATOMS: atom_id res chain seq x y z
N PRO A 1 -18.65 13.78 13.81
CA PRO A 1 -19.48 14.06 14.96
C PRO A 1 -18.83 13.76 16.30
N LEU A 2 -18.24 12.53 16.52
CA LEU A 2 -17.60 12.22 17.79
C LEU A 2 -16.33 13.03 18.06
N GLN A 3 -15.52 13.24 17.04
CA GLN A 3 -14.30 14.05 17.10
C GLN A 3 -14.61 15.48 17.51
N TRP A 4 -15.67 16.07 16.98
CA TRP A 4 -16.10 17.42 17.36
C TRP A 4 -16.60 17.49 18.79
N LYS A 5 -17.32 16.48 19.28
CA LYS A 5 -17.71 16.41 20.70
C LYS A 5 -16.49 16.33 21.61
N LEU A 6 -15.48 15.56 21.24
CA LEU A 6 -14.22 15.50 21.97
C LEU A 6 -13.48 16.83 21.96
N TYR A 7 -13.41 17.48 20.79
CA TYR A 7 -12.82 18.81 20.63
C TYR A 7 -13.50 19.84 21.57
N ASP A 8 -14.85 19.89 21.59
CA ASP A 8 -15.58 20.80 22.45
C ASP A 8 -15.25 20.58 23.93
N LYS A 9 -15.18 19.32 24.36
CA LYS A 9 -14.81 18.98 25.73
C LYS A 9 -13.37 19.35 26.10
N LEU A 10 -12.46 19.21 25.15
CA LEU A 10 -11.07 19.65 25.34
C LEU A 10 -10.98 21.18 25.38
N LYS A 11 -11.70 21.87 24.51
CA LYS A 11 -11.76 23.34 24.46
C LYS A 11 -12.27 23.95 25.76
N GLU A 12 -13.29 23.35 26.38
CA GLU A 12 -13.82 23.79 27.67
C GLU A 12 -12.79 23.74 28.82
N LYS A 13 -11.82 22.81 28.74
CA LYS A 13 -10.87 22.53 29.81
C LYS A 13 -9.45 23.04 29.54
N SER A 14 -9.17 23.49 28.32
CA SER A 14 -7.84 23.90 27.87
C SER A 14 -7.71 25.40 27.84
N LYS A 15 -6.58 25.92 28.27
CA LYS A 15 -6.25 27.36 28.16
C LYS A 15 -5.97 27.74 26.70
N ASP A 16 -5.24 26.89 26.01
CA ASP A 16 -4.89 27.03 24.60
C ASP A 16 -5.20 25.74 23.87
N ILE A 17 -5.75 25.82 22.67
CA ILE A 17 -6.01 24.66 21.81
C ILE A 17 -5.58 25.00 20.39
N TYR A 18 -4.93 24.04 19.74
CA TYR A 18 -4.49 24.12 18.35
C TYR A 18 -5.25 23.12 17.53
N LEU A 19 -5.90 23.58 16.46
CA LEU A 19 -6.62 22.77 15.50
C LEU A 19 -5.91 22.86 14.16
N ALA A 20 -5.52 21.73 13.59
CA ALA A 20 -4.91 21.65 12.27
C ALA A 20 -5.75 20.76 11.35
N GLY A 21 -5.87 21.17 10.10
CA GLY A 21 -6.60 20.42 9.09
C GLY A 21 -6.42 21.03 7.70
N ASP A 22 -7.05 20.39 6.72
CA ASP A 22 -7.06 20.84 5.34
C ASP A 22 -8.45 20.57 4.75
N ASP A 23 -9.18 21.61 4.46
CA ASP A 23 -10.54 21.56 3.91
C ASP A 23 -10.57 20.99 2.48
N ASP A 24 -9.50 21.16 1.70
CA ASP A 24 -9.40 20.57 0.35
C ASP A 24 -9.20 19.05 0.37
N GLN A 25 -8.85 18.48 1.54
CA GLN A 25 -8.66 17.03 1.73
C GLN A 25 -9.83 16.34 2.45
N ALA A 26 -10.98 16.95 2.47
CA ALA A 26 -12.17 16.42 3.19
C ALA A 26 -12.87 15.29 2.44
N ILE A 27 -12.14 14.19 2.18
CA ILE A 27 -12.65 13.01 1.45
C ILE A 27 -13.55 12.09 2.29
N PHE A 28 -13.69 12.37 3.60
CA PHE A 28 -14.48 11.56 4.54
C PHE A 28 -15.78 12.23 4.98
N ALA A 29 -16.39 13.06 4.14
CA ALA A 29 -17.67 13.69 4.44
C ALA A 29 -18.75 12.67 4.78
N TRP A 30 -18.79 11.51 4.09
CA TRP A 30 -19.67 10.39 4.36
C TRP A 30 -19.46 9.75 5.75
N ALA A 31 -18.27 9.87 6.34
CA ALA A 31 -17.95 9.42 7.69
C ALA A 31 -18.17 10.51 8.77
N GLY A 32 -18.76 11.64 8.37
CA GLY A 32 -19.10 12.76 9.26
C GLY A 32 -18.02 13.81 9.43
N ALA A 33 -17.08 13.93 8.49
CA ALA A 33 -16.20 15.09 8.43
C ALA A 33 -17.04 16.36 8.16
N ASP A 34 -16.90 17.35 9.02
CA ASP A 34 -17.63 18.62 8.93
C ASP A 34 -16.67 19.76 8.55
N VAL A 35 -16.59 19.99 7.25
CA VAL A 35 -15.73 21.01 6.65
C VAL A 35 -16.18 22.41 7.05
N ASN A 36 -17.51 22.66 7.02
CA ASN A 36 -18.05 23.96 7.37
C ASN A 36 -17.72 24.35 8.80
N ARG A 37 -17.83 23.41 9.72
CA ARG A 37 -17.45 23.64 11.10
C ARG A 37 -15.96 23.94 11.25
N PHE A 38 -15.10 23.21 10.54
CA PHE A 38 -13.66 23.46 10.55
C PHE A 38 -13.31 24.86 10.04
N ILE A 39 -13.91 25.27 8.90
CA ILE A 39 -13.67 26.57 8.29
C ILE A 39 -14.16 27.75 9.18
N ASN A 40 -15.30 27.56 9.85
CA ASN A 40 -15.94 28.57 10.66
C ASN A 40 -15.54 28.56 12.15
N GLU A 41 -14.61 27.70 12.55
CA GLU A 41 -14.16 27.67 13.94
C GLU A 41 -13.47 29.01 14.30
N PRO A 42 -13.97 29.74 15.31
CA PRO A 42 -13.41 31.01 15.69
C PRO A 42 -12.03 30.86 16.32
N ALA A 43 -10.98 31.13 15.56
CA ALA A 43 -9.61 31.00 16.00
C ALA A 43 -8.67 31.96 15.23
N LYS A 44 -7.48 32.21 15.78
CA LYS A 44 -6.40 32.83 15.02
C LYS A 44 -5.84 31.86 14.01
N GLU A 45 -5.95 32.21 12.75
CA GLU A 45 -5.57 31.31 11.66
C GLU A 45 -4.12 31.52 11.22
N LYS A 46 -3.50 30.41 10.80
CA LYS A 46 -2.21 30.42 10.11
C LYS A 46 -2.22 29.37 9.01
N VAL A 47 -2.08 29.81 7.78
CA VAL A 47 -1.95 28.91 6.63
C VAL A 47 -0.48 28.50 6.45
N LEU A 48 -0.25 27.19 6.26
CA LEU A 48 1.07 26.65 5.93
C LEU A 48 1.20 26.59 4.41
N HIS A 49 1.77 27.62 3.82
CA HIS A 49 1.79 27.79 2.37
C HIS A 49 2.79 26.91 1.62
N LYS A 50 3.88 26.50 2.27
CA LYS A 50 4.97 25.76 1.59
C LYS A 50 4.89 24.27 1.85
N SER A 51 4.70 23.51 0.78
CA SER A 51 4.89 22.06 0.81
C SER A 51 6.38 21.70 0.79
N ARG A 52 6.76 20.76 1.66
CA ARG A 52 8.10 20.16 1.64
C ARG A 52 8.12 18.80 0.94
N ARG A 53 6.96 18.35 0.47
CA ARG A 53 6.75 17.00 -0.06
C ARG A 53 6.52 16.98 -1.56
N ILE A 54 5.57 17.80 -2.07
CA ILE A 54 5.15 17.73 -3.46
C ILE A 54 6.06 18.55 -4.39
N SER A 55 6.28 18.02 -5.60
CA SER A 55 6.99 18.68 -6.69
C SER A 55 6.12 19.71 -7.40
N LYS A 56 6.69 20.51 -8.31
CA LYS A 56 5.96 21.48 -9.12
C LYS A 56 4.92 20.78 -10.03
N ALA A 57 5.31 19.73 -10.75
CA ALA A 57 4.41 18.98 -11.62
C ALA A 57 3.19 18.41 -10.86
N ILE A 58 3.38 17.89 -9.63
CA ILE A 58 2.28 17.40 -8.81
C ILE A 58 1.43 18.53 -8.28
N GLN A 59 2.02 19.70 -7.96
CA GLN A 59 1.28 20.90 -7.54
C GLN A 59 0.33 21.38 -8.65
N GLU A 60 0.79 21.43 -9.88
CA GLU A 60 -0.03 21.83 -11.04
C GLU A 60 -1.23 20.90 -11.20
N GLN A 61 -1.05 19.58 -11.17
CA GLN A 61 -2.14 18.62 -11.26
C GLN A 61 -3.11 18.71 -10.07
N SER A 62 -2.59 18.90 -8.87
CA SER A 62 -3.44 19.06 -7.68
C SER A 62 -4.25 20.35 -7.73
N GLN A 63 -3.70 21.43 -8.28
CA GLN A 63 -4.41 22.70 -8.43
C GLN A 63 -5.60 22.57 -9.38
N MET A 64 -5.45 21.86 -10.50
CA MET A 64 -6.56 21.55 -11.42
C MET A 64 -7.69 20.78 -10.72
N CYS A 65 -7.35 19.84 -9.85
CA CYS A 65 -8.35 19.11 -9.06
C CYS A 65 -9.05 20.02 -8.04
N ILE A 66 -8.30 20.89 -7.37
CA ILE A 66 -8.81 21.80 -6.33
C ILE A 66 -9.77 22.83 -6.94
N GLU A 67 -9.51 23.33 -8.12
CA GLU A 67 -10.37 24.29 -8.84
C GLU A 67 -11.75 23.70 -9.19
N ASN A 68 -11.87 22.37 -9.27
CA ASN A 68 -13.14 21.68 -9.48
C ASN A 68 -13.92 21.38 -8.19
N ILE A 69 -13.41 21.73 -7.01
CA ILE A 69 -14.13 21.52 -5.75
C ILE A 69 -15.27 22.55 -5.67
N VAL A 70 -16.50 22.04 -5.69
CA VAL A 70 -17.72 22.83 -5.48
C VAL A 70 -18.07 22.79 -4.00
N GLY A 71 -18.18 23.98 -3.38
CA GLY A 71 -18.57 24.11 -1.98
C GLY A 71 -17.71 25.09 -1.19
N ASN A 72 -17.93 25.13 0.12
CA ASN A 72 -17.16 25.99 1.00
C ASN A 72 -15.72 25.48 1.13
N ARG A 73 -14.80 26.35 0.78
CA ARG A 73 -13.38 26.16 1.00
C ARG A 73 -12.72 27.49 1.32
N LYS A 74 -11.62 27.48 2.06
CA LYS A 74 -10.81 28.67 2.26
C LYS A 74 -9.91 28.89 1.05
N GLU A 75 -9.87 30.09 0.55
CA GLU A 75 -8.89 30.50 -0.45
C GLU A 75 -7.50 30.45 0.18
N LYS A 76 -6.61 29.64 -0.39
CA LYS A 76 -5.24 29.47 0.06
C LYS A 76 -4.33 29.13 -1.11
N LYS A 77 -3.09 29.61 -1.03
CA LYS A 77 -2.06 29.32 -2.03
C LYS A 77 -1.03 28.38 -1.42
N TYR A 78 -0.74 27.30 -2.13
CA TYR A 78 0.33 26.37 -1.80
C TYR A 78 1.48 26.50 -2.79
N TYR A 79 2.68 26.47 -2.26
CA TYR A 79 3.90 26.48 -3.05
C TYR A 79 4.57 25.12 -2.93
N PRO A 80 4.96 24.48 -4.04
CA PRO A 80 5.67 23.20 -4.02
C PRO A 80 7.08 23.39 -3.45
N ARG A 81 7.77 22.28 -3.20
CA ARG A 81 9.21 22.31 -2.98
C ARG A 81 9.92 22.71 -4.29
N ASP A 82 11.15 23.19 -4.18
CA ASP A 82 11.95 23.55 -5.35
C ASP A 82 12.52 22.28 -6.05
N TYR A 83 11.63 21.60 -6.77
CA TYR A 83 11.91 20.38 -7.53
C TYR A 83 10.81 20.22 -8.59
N GLU A 84 11.22 20.01 -9.86
CA GLU A 84 10.26 19.93 -10.98
C GLU A 84 9.35 18.70 -10.83
N GLY A 85 9.91 17.53 -10.68
CA GLY A 85 9.17 16.29 -10.65
C GLY A 85 8.60 15.90 -12.02
N TYR A 86 7.75 14.88 -12.01
CA TYR A 86 7.12 14.37 -13.22
C TYR A 86 5.69 13.91 -12.91
N CYS A 87 4.77 14.12 -13.84
CA CYS A 87 3.41 13.63 -13.80
C CYS A 87 2.96 13.31 -15.21
N GLU A 88 2.46 12.11 -15.42
CA GLU A 88 2.01 11.61 -16.71
C GLU A 88 0.70 10.85 -16.56
N GLU A 89 -0.18 10.99 -17.55
CA GLU A 89 -1.37 10.17 -17.68
C GLU A 89 -1.05 8.94 -18.55
N ILE A 90 -1.41 7.76 -18.06
CA ILE A 90 -1.23 6.49 -18.74
C ILE A 90 -2.55 5.78 -18.95
N ALA A 91 -2.68 5.01 -20.02
CA ALA A 91 -3.89 4.25 -20.31
C ALA A 91 -3.98 2.94 -19.53
N ASN A 92 -2.84 2.27 -19.28
CA ASN A 92 -2.76 1.00 -18.56
C ASN A 92 -1.38 0.80 -17.92
N LEU A 93 -1.27 -0.22 -17.05
CA LEU A 93 -0.04 -0.56 -16.32
C LEU A 93 1.10 -1.09 -17.22
N ASP A 94 0.83 -1.45 -18.48
CA ASP A 94 1.87 -1.98 -19.36
C ASP A 94 2.80 -0.87 -19.88
N GLN A 95 2.38 0.38 -19.72
CA GLN A 95 3.17 1.55 -20.08
C GLN A 95 4.20 1.96 -19.03
N ILE A 96 4.18 1.29 -17.85
CA ILE A 96 5.12 1.56 -16.76
C ILE A 96 5.95 0.33 -16.50
N ASP A 97 7.26 0.50 -16.40
CA ASP A 97 8.14 -0.51 -15.82
C ASP A 97 8.07 -0.44 -14.30
N LEU A 98 7.40 -1.43 -13.69
CA LEU A 98 7.25 -1.57 -12.24
C LEU A 98 8.34 -2.44 -11.61
N THR A 99 9.30 -2.96 -12.41
CA THR A 99 10.36 -3.83 -11.92
C THR A 99 11.46 -3.05 -11.21
N GLU A 100 11.58 -1.77 -11.51
CA GLU A 100 12.58 -0.90 -10.91
C GLU A 100 11.96 0.13 -9.95
N GLY A 101 12.65 0.41 -8.84
CA GLY A 101 12.29 1.44 -7.89
C GLY A 101 11.25 1.00 -6.85
N LYS A 102 10.59 1.99 -6.22
CA LYS A 102 9.53 1.78 -5.24
C LYS A 102 8.27 2.48 -5.71
N TRP A 103 7.21 1.72 -5.82
CA TRP A 103 5.94 2.17 -6.34
C TRP A 103 4.86 2.17 -5.26
N LEU A 104 4.02 3.19 -5.24
CA LEU A 104 2.79 3.24 -4.46
C LEU A 104 1.60 3.37 -5.42
N ILE A 105 0.77 2.33 -5.47
CA ILE A 105 -0.41 2.31 -6.31
C ILE A 105 -1.64 2.60 -5.46
N LEU A 106 -2.36 3.67 -5.78
CA LEU A 106 -3.56 4.08 -5.08
C LEU A 106 -4.80 3.88 -5.95
N THR A 107 -5.87 3.35 -5.37
CA THR A 107 -7.14 3.16 -6.06
C THR A 107 -8.29 3.73 -5.24
N ARG A 108 -9.33 4.19 -5.93
CA ARG A 108 -10.54 4.73 -5.28
C ARG A 108 -11.41 3.62 -4.65
N THR A 109 -11.40 2.42 -5.21
CA THR A 109 -12.29 1.32 -4.82
C THR A 109 -11.56 0.00 -4.71
N VAL A 110 -12.04 -0.88 -3.82
CA VAL A 110 -11.50 -2.23 -3.66
C VAL A 110 -11.59 -3.05 -4.94
N SER A 111 -12.66 -2.89 -5.73
CA SER A 111 -12.80 -3.61 -7.00
C SER A 111 -11.72 -3.25 -8.03
N ARG A 112 -11.27 -1.99 -8.05
CA ARG A 112 -10.13 -1.58 -8.89
C ARG A 112 -8.82 -2.11 -8.33
N LEU A 113 -8.65 -2.09 -7.00
CA LEU A 113 -7.47 -2.68 -6.37
C LEU A 113 -7.30 -4.15 -6.75
N LEU A 114 -8.37 -4.95 -6.65
CA LEU A 114 -8.34 -6.37 -7.01
C LEU A 114 -7.97 -6.62 -8.49
N LYS A 115 -8.36 -5.74 -9.40
CA LYS A 115 -7.94 -5.85 -10.80
C LYS A 115 -6.44 -5.59 -10.96
N ILE A 116 -5.93 -4.58 -10.27
CA ILE A 116 -4.49 -4.26 -10.29
C ILE A 116 -3.68 -5.38 -9.64
N GLU A 117 -4.09 -5.90 -8.48
CA GLU A 117 -3.44 -7.04 -7.83
C GLU A 117 -3.30 -8.23 -8.80
N LYS A 118 -4.37 -8.56 -9.56
CA LYS A 118 -4.32 -9.62 -10.57
C LYS A 118 -3.32 -9.34 -11.69
N GLU A 119 -3.24 -8.11 -12.16
CA GLU A 119 -2.26 -7.75 -13.21
C GLU A 119 -0.82 -7.79 -12.68
N LEU A 120 -0.58 -7.38 -11.43
CA LEU A 120 0.73 -7.50 -10.79
C LEU A 120 1.16 -8.96 -10.63
N ILE A 121 0.22 -9.86 -10.23
CA ILE A 121 0.47 -11.30 -10.15
C ILE A 121 0.86 -11.88 -11.52
N LYS A 122 0.13 -11.53 -12.58
CA LYS A 122 0.45 -11.98 -13.95
C LYS A 122 1.83 -11.51 -14.43
N LYS A 123 2.30 -10.38 -13.93
CA LYS A 123 3.63 -9.82 -14.23
C LYS A 123 4.73 -10.37 -13.30
N ASN A 124 4.43 -11.32 -12.42
CA ASN A 124 5.32 -11.85 -11.39
C ASN A 124 5.96 -10.74 -10.53
N LEU A 125 5.18 -9.74 -10.13
CA LEU A 125 5.63 -8.65 -9.26
C LEU A 125 5.16 -8.90 -7.82
N TYR A 126 6.11 -8.85 -6.89
CA TYR A 126 5.80 -8.88 -5.46
C TYR A 126 5.23 -7.53 -5.00
N PHE A 127 4.17 -7.57 -4.21
CA PHE A 127 3.57 -6.37 -3.64
C PHE A 127 2.97 -6.61 -2.26
N GLU A 128 2.80 -5.52 -1.51
CA GLU A 128 2.02 -5.49 -0.28
C GLU A 128 0.81 -4.57 -0.45
N SER A 129 -0.32 -4.95 0.11
CA SER A 129 -1.53 -4.14 0.14
C SER A 129 -2.09 -4.05 1.56
N ASN A 130 -3.12 -3.23 1.77
CA ASN A 130 -3.85 -3.19 3.04
C ASN A 130 -4.56 -4.52 3.37
N ARG A 131 -4.60 -5.47 2.45
CA ARG A 131 -5.14 -6.83 2.61
C ARG A 131 -4.08 -7.86 2.96
N GLY A 132 -2.80 -7.48 2.90
CA GLY A 132 -1.65 -8.34 3.16
C GLY A 132 -0.66 -8.38 2.00
N LYS A 133 0.28 -9.30 2.09
CA LYS A 133 1.29 -9.57 1.06
C LYS A 133 0.69 -10.40 -0.06
N SER A 134 1.18 -10.20 -1.29
CA SER A 134 0.78 -10.96 -2.49
C SER A 134 1.12 -12.45 -2.39
N VAL A 135 2.08 -12.79 -1.53
CA VAL A 135 2.54 -14.16 -1.29
C VAL A 135 2.32 -14.54 0.17
N ARG A 136 1.93 -15.78 0.40
CA ARG A 136 1.98 -16.38 1.73
C ARG A 136 3.45 -16.61 2.11
N VAL A 137 4.02 -15.71 2.89
CA VAL A 137 5.43 -15.79 3.36
C VAL A 137 5.76 -17.17 3.94
N ARG A 138 4.78 -17.84 4.55
CA ARG A 138 4.93 -19.19 5.08
C ARG A 138 5.20 -20.23 3.98
N ALA A 139 4.53 -20.12 2.83
CA ALA A 139 4.76 -20.99 1.69
C ALA A 139 6.17 -20.80 1.11
N TYR A 140 6.58 -19.55 0.92
CA TYR A 140 7.94 -19.23 0.48
C TYR A 140 9.02 -19.77 1.43
N ASN A 141 8.85 -19.56 2.73
CA ASN A 141 9.77 -20.10 3.73
C ASN A 141 9.81 -21.63 3.74
N ALA A 142 8.67 -22.29 3.51
CA ALA A 142 8.62 -23.74 3.39
C ALA A 142 9.38 -24.23 2.14
N ILE A 143 9.31 -23.53 1.02
CA ILE A 143 10.10 -23.83 -0.18
C ILE A 143 11.60 -23.74 0.13
N LYS A 144 12.06 -22.62 0.73
CA LYS A 144 13.47 -22.45 1.11
C LYS A 144 13.97 -23.56 2.05
N LYS A 145 13.16 -23.92 3.04
CA LYS A 145 13.47 -25.01 3.95
C LYS A 145 13.53 -26.39 3.24
N TYR A 146 12.63 -26.60 2.28
CA TYR A 146 12.62 -27.81 1.46
C TYR A 146 13.92 -27.92 0.63
N GLU A 147 14.35 -26.84 -0.01
CA GLU A 147 15.62 -26.76 -0.76
C GLU A 147 16.83 -27.03 0.14
N LEU A 148 16.83 -26.56 1.40
CA LEU A 148 17.88 -26.87 2.38
C LEU A 148 17.90 -28.35 2.73
N LEU A 149 16.75 -29.02 2.87
CA LEU A 149 16.67 -30.48 3.08
C LEU A 149 17.22 -31.24 1.88
N GLN A 150 17.01 -30.78 0.66
CA GLN A 150 17.58 -31.39 -0.55
C GLN A 150 19.12 -31.34 -0.57
N GLN A 151 19.69 -30.34 0.13
CA GLN A 151 21.14 -30.18 0.32
C GLN A 151 21.68 -30.92 1.56
N ASP A 152 20.91 -31.85 2.14
CA ASP A 152 21.25 -32.60 3.35
C ASP A 152 21.46 -31.75 4.61
N ILE A 153 20.93 -30.51 4.62
CA ILE A 153 20.98 -29.61 5.79
C ILE A 153 19.87 -30.03 6.77
N LYS A 154 20.27 -30.32 8.02
CA LYS A 154 19.32 -30.70 9.09
C LYS A 154 18.48 -29.49 9.50
N LEU A 155 17.17 -29.68 9.56
CA LEU A 155 16.20 -28.70 10.02
C LEU A 155 15.58 -29.13 11.37
N GLU A 156 15.00 -28.15 12.07
CA GLU A 156 14.22 -28.40 13.28
C GLU A 156 12.87 -29.06 12.96
N GLU A 157 12.28 -29.76 13.93
CA GLU A 157 10.96 -30.41 13.77
C GLU A 157 9.86 -29.44 13.33
N LYS A 158 9.91 -28.20 13.82
CA LYS A 158 8.99 -27.14 13.43
C LYS A 158 9.07 -26.85 11.93
N ASP A 159 10.27 -26.78 11.37
CA ASP A 159 10.49 -26.50 9.95
C ASP A 159 9.99 -27.65 9.07
N ILE A 160 10.19 -28.88 9.51
CA ILE A 160 9.65 -30.06 8.85
C ILE A 160 8.12 -30.06 8.86
N LYS A 161 7.51 -29.61 9.96
CA LYS A 161 6.06 -29.46 10.05
C LYS A 161 5.51 -28.41 9.08
N ASP A 162 6.21 -27.27 8.93
CA ASP A 162 5.85 -26.24 7.96
C ASP A 162 5.91 -26.77 6.52
N ILE A 163 6.91 -27.56 6.16
CA ILE A 163 7.02 -28.21 4.85
C ILE A 163 5.85 -29.17 4.63
N LYS A 164 5.55 -30.03 5.60
CA LYS A 164 4.47 -31.02 5.52
C LYS A 164 3.09 -30.44 5.29
N GLU A 165 2.84 -29.20 5.72
CA GLU A 165 1.59 -28.52 5.45
C GLU A 165 1.33 -28.38 3.94
N PHE A 166 2.39 -28.14 3.15
CA PHE A 166 2.31 -27.96 1.70
C PHE A 166 2.57 -29.23 0.89
N THR A 167 3.37 -30.14 1.40
CA THR A 167 3.73 -31.39 0.70
C THR A 167 2.86 -32.58 1.08
N GLY A 168 2.22 -32.56 2.26
CA GLY A 168 1.62 -33.71 2.91
C GLY A 168 2.63 -34.47 3.79
N GLU A 169 2.16 -35.56 4.45
CA GLU A 169 2.96 -36.33 5.42
C GLU A 169 4.17 -37.04 4.81
N LYS A 170 4.07 -37.45 3.55
CA LYS A 170 5.14 -38.13 2.82
C LYS A 170 5.52 -37.30 1.59
N PHE A 171 6.76 -36.84 1.55
CA PHE A 171 7.29 -36.11 0.41
C PHE A 171 8.62 -36.72 -0.04
N ASN A 172 8.98 -36.51 -1.31
CA ASN A 172 10.14 -37.07 -1.95
C ASN A 172 11.17 -35.99 -2.27
N LEU A 173 12.26 -35.93 -1.51
CA LEU A 173 13.34 -34.97 -1.71
C LEU A 173 14.09 -35.06 -3.05
N LYS A 174 13.85 -36.13 -3.84
CA LYS A 174 14.41 -36.26 -5.20
C LYS A 174 13.64 -35.43 -6.24
N LYS A 175 12.45 -34.94 -5.89
CA LYS A 175 11.63 -34.06 -6.70
C LYS A 175 11.86 -32.62 -6.27
N ASP A 176 11.72 -31.70 -7.18
CA ASP A 176 11.73 -30.28 -6.83
C ASP A 176 10.49 -29.90 -5.98
N TRP A 177 10.51 -28.70 -5.41
CA TRP A 177 9.42 -28.23 -4.57
C TRP A 177 8.11 -28.08 -5.35
N TYR A 178 8.19 -27.67 -6.61
CA TYR A 178 7.04 -27.43 -7.46
C TYR A 178 6.19 -28.68 -7.66
N GLU A 179 6.84 -29.84 -7.85
CA GLU A 179 6.17 -31.14 -7.91
C GLU A 179 5.74 -31.66 -6.52
N SER A 180 6.49 -31.34 -5.48
CA SER A 180 6.32 -31.91 -4.13
C SER A 180 5.23 -31.22 -3.31
N PHE A 181 4.95 -29.94 -3.55
CA PHE A 181 3.97 -29.12 -2.81
C PHE A 181 2.55 -29.34 -3.34
N GLN A 182 2.01 -30.55 -3.15
CA GLN A 182 0.72 -30.96 -3.71
C GLN A 182 -0.48 -30.27 -3.07
N ASN A 183 -0.34 -29.74 -1.86
CA ASN A 183 -1.39 -29.02 -1.14
C ASN A 183 -1.43 -27.51 -1.47
N MET A 184 -0.69 -27.07 -2.49
CA MET A 184 -0.69 -25.71 -2.97
C MET A 184 -1.44 -25.62 -4.31
N GLU A 185 -2.28 -24.58 -4.47
CA GLU A 185 -2.96 -24.34 -5.73
C GLU A 185 -1.97 -24.06 -6.86
N GLN A 186 -2.30 -24.46 -8.08
CA GLN A 186 -1.41 -24.32 -9.22
C GLN A 186 -1.04 -22.87 -9.52
N GLU A 187 -2.02 -21.96 -9.42
CA GLU A 187 -1.81 -20.53 -9.63
C GLU A 187 -0.81 -19.93 -8.63
N ASP A 188 -0.87 -20.36 -7.36
CA ASP A 188 0.07 -19.94 -6.32
C ASP A 188 1.48 -20.46 -6.59
N LYS A 189 1.61 -21.71 -7.10
CA LYS A 189 2.91 -22.28 -7.48
C LYS A 189 3.55 -21.52 -8.63
N ASP A 190 2.78 -21.27 -9.68
CA ASP A 190 3.25 -20.58 -10.88
C ASP A 190 3.73 -19.17 -10.54
N TYR A 191 2.98 -18.47 -9.70
CA TYR A 191 3.36 -17.15 -9.22
C TYR A 191 4.62 -17.16 -8.37
N LEU A 192 4.74 -18.11 -7.41
CA LEU A 192 5.94 -18.25 -6.57
C LEU A 192 7.17 -18.62 -7.40
N LEU A 193 7.02 -19.50 -8.39
CA LEU A 193 8.09 -19.87 -9.31
C LEU A 193 8.57 -18.64 -10.08
N GLY A 194 7.65 -17.85 -10.63
CA GLY A 194 7.97 -16.64 -11.36
C GLY A 194 8.70 -15.59 -10.51
N LEU A 195 8.33 -15.43 -9.23
CA LEU A 195 9.02 -14.54 -8.30
C LEU A 195 10.44 -15.04 -7.98
N ILE A 196 10.62 -16.34 -7.77
CA ILE A 196 11.95 -16.94 -7.51
C ILE A 196 12.86 -16.78 -8.72
N GLU A 197 12.35 -17.03 -9.92
CA GLU A 197 13.10 -16.85 -11.18
C GLU A 197 13.46 -15.38 -11.44
N ALA A 198 12.60 -14.45 -11.05
CA ALA A 198 12.88 -13.01 -11.09
C ALA A 198 13.92 -12.55 -10.03
N GLY A 199 14.32 -13.43 -9.10
CA GLY A 199 15.28 -13.12 -8.06
C GLY A 199 14.72 -12.31 -6.88
N GLU A 200 13.40 -12.31 -6.71
CA GLU A 200 12.74 -11.60 -5.61
C GLU A 200 13.09 -12.20 -4.25
N ASP A 201 13.59 -11.38 -3.35
CA ASP A 201 13.87 -11.77 -1.96
C ASP A 201 12.66 -11.45 -1.07
N LEU A 202 11.74 -12.40 -0.98
CA LEU A 202 10.50 -12.27 -0.21
C LEU A 202 10.71 -12.25 1.32
N SER A 203 11.94 -12.35 1.79
CA SER A 203 12.27 -12.16 3.22
C SER A 203 12.32 -10.69 3.61
N LYS A 204 12.48 -9.80 2.64
CA LYS A 204 12.48 -8.35 2.84
C LYS A 204 11.07 -7.76 2.75
N PRO A 205 10.81 -6.62 3.41
CA PRO A 205 9.58 -5.86 3.14
C PRO A 205 9.57 -5.32 1.71
N ALA A 206 8.40 -5.30 1.10
CA ALA A 206 8.18 -4.74 -0.23
C ALA A 206 8.44 -3.22 -0.28
#